data_c568073bacd646b6d607d61dd5960396
#
_entry.id   c568073bacd646b6d607d61dd5960396
#
_cell.length_a   1.000
_cell.length_b   1.000
_cell.length_c   1.000
_cell.angle_alpha   90.00
_cell.angle_beta   90.00
_cell.angle_gamma   90.00
#
_symmetry.space_group_name_H-M   'P 1'
#
loop_
_entity.id
_entity.type
_entity.pdbx_description
1 polymer ?
#
loop_
_entity_poly.entity_id
_entity_poly.type
_entity_poly.pdbx_seq_one_letter_code
_entity_poly.pdbx_strand_id
1 'polypeptide(L)'
;MYLRKMEIKDAPLMLEWMHDEDVVCNLHANFKEKTINDCEKFIINAQETTSNMHLTIASDEDEYMGTVSLKNIDYVKKNAEFAITVRKESMGRGYSWYGMEAILEKAFNDLDLNSVYWCVSRKNKRAIRFYDKHNFHEAIDISTDILNRYSGEIDLKWYSVLKGDNLNDRESVAGCKIIHIKTIPTVDAGELSFFEGNHDFPYEVRRMYYISKVPEGVRRGFHAHKKLKQLLFCPYGRIQIILDDGTRREEIELNDPSIGIIIDKPMWREMLWLQKDSVLCVAASEYYQSDDYIRDYNQFLEYIK
;
A
#
# COMPACT_ATOMS: atom_id res chain seq x y z
N MET A 1 -15.50 7.81 4.54
CA MET A 1 -14.29 8.50 5.08
C MET A 1 -13.78 9.50 4.05
N TYR A 2 -13.24 10.65 4.45
CA TYR A 2 -12.63 11.62 3.55
C TYR A 2 -11.64 12.53 4.28
N LEU A 3 -10.73 13.18 3.53
CA LEU A 3 -9.84 14.20 4.07
C LEU A 3 -10.43 15.59 3.86
N ARG A 4 -10.39 16.41 4.91
CA ARG A 4 -10.76 17.84 4.83
C ARG A 4 -9.78 18.73 5.60
N LYS A 5 -9.88 20.03 5.40
CA LYS A 5 -9.19 21.00 6.26
C LYS A 5 -9.68 20.84 7.70
N MET A 6 -8.79 21.13 8.63
CA MET A 6 -9.14 21.13 10.05
C MET A 6 -10.09 22.30 10.34
N GLU A 7 -11.04 22.07 11.24
CA GLU A 7 -12.03 23.05 11.66
C GLU A 7 -12.02 23.19 13.19
N ILE A 8 -12.43 24.34 13.72
CA ILE A 8 -12.45 24.58 15.19
C ILE A 8 -13.29 23.55 15.93
N LYS A 9 -14.34 23.02 15.30
CA LYS A 9 -15.15 21.93 15.88
C LYS A 9 -14.37 20.65 16.16
N ASP A 10 -13.17 20.47 15.55
CA ASP A 10 -12.31 19.29 15.74
C ASP A 10 -11.52 19.37 17.07
N ALA A 11 -11.34 20.57 17.61
CA ALA A 11 -10.48 20.82 18.77
C ALA A 11 -10.83 19.97 20.02
N PRO A 12 -12.10 19.75 20.39
CA PRO A 12 -12.44 18.89 21.53
C PRO A 12 -11.97 17.44 21.35
N LEU A 13 -12.15 16.86 20.16
CA LEU A 13 -11.74 15.49 19.84
C LEU A 13 -10.22 15.37 19.60
N MET A 14 -9.56 16.47 19.20
CA MET A 14 -8.10 16.54 19.22
C MET A 14 -7.58 16.50 20.66
N LEU A 15 -8.16 17.28 21.56
CA LEU A 15 -7.74 17.29 22.96
C LEU A 15 -7.98 15.94 23.65
N GLU A 16 -9.07 15.25 23.30
CA GLU A 16 -9.39 13.91 23.80
C GLU A 16 -8.21 12.94 23.61
N TRP A 17 -7.74 12.77 22.37
CA TRP A 17 -6.64 11.84 22.14
C TRP A 17 -5.28 12.33 22.68
N MET A 18 -5.09 13.66 22.81
CA MET A 18 -3.89 14.24 23.43
C MET A 18 -3.77 13.88 24.90
N HIS A 19 -4.89 13.63 25.57
CA HIS A 19 -4.93 13.22 26.97
C HIS A 19 -5.10 11.69 27.15
N ASP A 20 -5.22 10.91 26.06
CA ASP A 20 -5.29 9.45 26.13
C ASP A 20 -3.88 8.85 26.13
N GLU A 21 -3.47 8.25 27.27
CA GLU A 21 -2.14 7.64 27.42
C GLU A 21 -1.89 6.50 26.42
N ASP A 22 -2.90 5.74 26.02
CA ASP A 22 -2.78 4.67 25.03
C ASP A 22 -2.44 5.19 23.62
N VAL A 23 -2.79 6.46 23.35
CA VAL A 23 -2.49 7.15 22.09
C VAL A 23 -1.12 7.81 22.16
N VAL A 24 -0.85 8.58 23.24
CA VAL A 24 0.34 9.45 23.30
C VAL A 24 1.60 8.79 23.82
N CYS A 25 1.54 7.61 24.43
CA CYS A 25 2.69 6.95 25.07
C CYS A 25 3.90 6.70 24.15
N ASN A 26 3.70 6.69 22.84
CA ASN A 26 4.75 6.52 21.85
C ASN A 26 5.00 7.79 20.99
N LEU A 27 4.39 8.90 21.33
CA LEU A 27 4.59 10.18 20.65
C LEU A 27 5.70 10.98 21.36
N HIS A 28 6.50 11.70 20.59
CA HIS A 28 7.67 12.43 21.12
C HIS A 28 7.30 13.74 21.83
N ALA A 29 6.13 14.30 21.52
CA ALA A 29 5.69 15.55 22.12
C ALA A 29 4.94 15.31 23.44
N ASN A 30 5.12 16.23 24.42
CA ASN A 30 4.32 16.24 25.63
C ASN A 30 2.95 16.86 25.35
N PHE A 31 1.93 16.02 25.32
CA PHE A 31 0.53 16.44 25.08
C PHE A 31 -0.27 16.65 26.38
N LYS A 32 0.22 16.17 27.54
CA LYS A 32 -0.54 16.16 28.80
C LYS A 32 -1.00 17.55 29.28
N GLU A 33 -0.22 18.59 28.95
CA GLU A 33 -0.50 19.97 29.36
C GLU A 33 -1.26 20.77 28.29
N LYS A 34 -1.57 20.16 27.15
CA LYS A 34 -2.29 20.85 26.08
C LYS A 34 -3.72 21.16 26.48
N THR A 35 -4.19 22.31 26.04
CA THR A 35 -5.54 22.83 26.31
C THR A 35 -6.35 22.92 25.02
N ILE A 36 -7.65 23.14 25.15
CA ILE A 36 -8.52 23.39 24.01
C ILE A 36 -8.03 24.58 23.16
N ASN A 37 -7.58 25.66 23.83
CA ASN A 37 -7.04 26.85 23.16
C ASN A 37 -5.75 26.55 22.38
N ASP A 38 -4.91 25.57 22.82
CA ASP A 38 -3.76 25.13 22.06
C ASP A 38 -4.17 24.36 20.79
N CYS A 39 -5.22 23.56 20.87
CA CYS A 39 -5.80 22.86 19.71
C CYS A 39 -6.38 23.87 18.70
N GLU A 40 -7.16 24.84 19.17
CA GLU A 40 -7.74 25.90 18.32
C GLU A 40 -6.65 26.72 17.63
N LYS A 41 -5.61 27.15 18.37
CA LYS A 41 -4.44 27.83 17.78
C LYS A 41 -3.73 26.98 16.74
N PHE A 42 -3.54 25.69 17.02
CA PHE A 42 -2.93 24.78 16.05
C PHE A 42 -3.76 24.70 14.77
N ILE A 43 -5.08 24.56 14.87
CA ILE A 43 -6.02 24.51 13.72
C ILE A 43 -5.92 25.80 12.88
N ILE A 44 -5.91 26.97 13.53
CA ILE A 44 -5.80 28.26 12.84
C ILE A 44 -4.45 28.36 12.11
N ASN A 45 -3.35 28.08 12.81
CA ASN A 45 -2.02 28.18 12.24
C ASN A 45 -1.77 27.15 11.12
N ALA A 46 -2.41 25.98 11.19
CA ALA A 46 -2.31 24.94 10.16
C ALA A 46 -2.84 25.38 8.79
N GLN A 47 -3.70 26.43 8.74
CA GLN A 47 -4.24 26.96 7.48
C GLN A 47 -3.34 27.99 6.83
N GLU A 48 -2.37 28.54 7.55
CA GLU A 48 -1.53 29.66 7.09
C GLU A 48 -0.15 29.24 6.58
N THR A 49 0.22 27.96 6.70
CA THR A 49 1.56 27.49 6.35
C THR A 49 1.60 26.80 5.00
N THR A 50 2.66 27.06 4.22
CA THR A 50 2.95 26.37 2.97
C THR A 50 3.96 25.24 3.15
N SER A 51 4.70 25.22 4.28
CA SER A 51 5.70 24.19 4.61
C SER A 51 5.12 22.98 5.31
N ASN A 52 3.86 23.03 5.70
CA ASN A 52 3.15 21.93 6.31
C ASN A 52 1.71 21.84 5.78
N MET A 53 1.20 20.64 5.68
CA MET A 53 -0.20 20.34 5.39
C MET A 53 -0.73 19.46 6.51
N HIS A 54 -1.78 19.91 7.18
CA HIS A 54 -2.47 19.16 8.24
C HIS A 54 -3.94 19.01 7.85
N LEU A 55 -4.42 17.77 7.76
CA LEU A 55 -5.79 17.47 7.37
C LEU A 55 -6.46 16.59 8.43
N THR A 56 -7.77 16.81 8.61
CA THR A 56 -8.64 15.93 9.36
C THR A 56 -8.98 14.70 8.54
N ILE A 57 -8.85 13.53 9.14
CA ILE A 57 -9.49 12.30 8.67
C ILE A 57 -10.90 12.30 9.26
N ALA A 58 -11.92 12.50 8.42
CA ALA A 58 -13.31 12.56 8.83
C ALA A 58 -14.06 11.25 8.54
N SER A 59 -15.04 10.94 9.39
CA SER A 59 -16.04 9.90 9.09
C SER A 59 -17.02 10.38 8.01
N ASP A 60 -17.94 9.51 7.60
CA ASP A 60 -19.01 9.86 6.64
C ASP A 60 -20.01 10.87 7.27
N GLU A 61 -20.11 10.91 8.61
CA GLU A 61 -20.90 11.86 9.40
C GLU A 61 -20.13 13.14 9.74
N ASP A 62 -18.96 13.36 9.13
CA ASP A 62 -18.09 14.53 9.34
C ASP A 62 -17.49 14.65 10.76
N GLU A 63 -17.41 13.53 11.50
CA GLU A 63 -16.74 13.49 12.79
C GLU A 63 -15.22 13.38 12.62
N TYR A 64 -14.46 14.10 13.46
CA TYR A 64 -13.01 14.02 13.50
C TYR A 64 -12.55 12.64 14.03
N MET A 65 -11.82 11.89 13.20
CA MET A 65 -11.27 10.56 13.52
C MET A 65 -9.76 10.56 13.73
N GLY A 66 -9.09 11.62 13.28
CA GLY A 66 -7.66 11.79 13.44
C GLY A 66 -7.11 12.92 12.60
N THR A 67 -5.81 13.15 12.72
CA THR A 67 -5.05 14.10 11.91
C THR A 67 -4.00 13.34 11.11
N VAL A 68 -3.89 13.66 9.83
CA VAL A 68 -2.79 13.24 8.97
C VAL A 68 -2.07 14.47 8.43
N SER A 69 -0.75 14.39 8.29
CA SER A 69 0.08 15.55 7.98
C SER A 69 1.23 15.23 7.03
N LEU A 70 1.55 16.21 6.19
CA LEU A 70 2.86 16.36 5.56
C LEU A 70 3.55 17.54 6.24
N LYS A 71 4.71 17.29 6.83
CA LYS A 71 5.51 18.30 7.53
C LYS A 71 6.81 18.54 6.78
N ASN A 72 7.43 19.69 7.02
CA ASN A 72 8.73 20.02 6.44
C ASN A 72 8.73 19.83 4.90
N ILE A 73 7.67 20.25 4.23
CA ILE A 73 7.56 20.15 2.77
C ILE A 73 8.69 20.97 2.15
N ASP A 74 9.58 20.28 1.43
CA ASP A 74 10.68 20.88 0.68
C ASP A 74 10.39 20.75 -0.81
N TYR A 75 9.94 21.83 -1.41
CA TYR A 75 9.61 21.90 -2.83
C TYR A 75 10.84 21.85 -3.76
N VAL A 76 12.05 22.14 -3.21
CA VAL A 76 13.29 22.06 -3.98
C VAL A 76 13.80 20.63 -4.04
N LYS A 77 13.87 19.96 -2.88
CA LYS A 77 14.22 18.54 -2.76
C LYS A 77 13.06 17.61 -3.12
N LYS A 78 11.85 18.15 -3.28
CA LYS A 78 10.62 17.45 -3.58
C LYS A 78 10.35 16.32 -2.57
N ASN A 79 10.43 16.60 -1.29
CA ASN A 79 10.12 15.64 -0.24
C ASN A 79 9.33 16.25 0.93
N ALA A 80 8.73 15.40 1.75
CA ALA A 80 8.05 15.81 2.97
C ALA A 80 8.11 14.71 4.02
N GLU A 81 7.87 15.08 5.28
CA GLU A 81 7.74 14.17 6.41
C GLU A 81 6.28 13.85 6.67
N PHE A 82 5.93 12.57 6.67
CA PHE A 82 4.60 12.10 7.03
C PHE A 82 4.43 11.97 8.55
N ALA A 83 3.24 12.31 9.03
CA ALA A 83 2.81 12.01 10.40
C ALA A 83 1.32 11.74 10.45
N ILE A 84 0.91 10.83 11.34
CA ILE A 84 -0.49 10.48 11.55
C ILE A 84 -0.77 10.22 13.03
N THR A 85 -1.92 10.68 13.49
CA THR A 85 -2.46 10.32 14.80
C THR A 85 -3.96 10.14 14.66
N VAL A 86 -4.49 9.03 15.13
CA VAL A 86 -5.94 8.75 15.14
C VAL A 86 -6.43 8.57 16.56
N ARG A 87 -7.69 8.93 16.81
CA ARG A 87 -8.37 8.69 18.07
C ARG A 87 -8.38 7.20 18.39
N LYS A 88 -8.44 6.85 19.68
CA LYS A 88 -8.51 5.45 20.12
C LYS A 88 -9.67 4.70 19.48
N GLU A 89 -10.85 5.34 19.40
CA GLU A 89 -12.05 4.78 18.77
C GLU A 89 -11.92 4.53 17.26
N SER A 90 -11.00 5.23 16.59
CA SER A 90 -10.72 5.08 15.16
C SER A 90 -9.76 3.94 14.85
N MET A 91 -9.07 3.40 15.88
CA MET A 91 -8.07 2.36 15.70
C MET A 91 -8.70 1.04 15.26
N GLY A 92 -8.05 0.38 14.29
CA GLY A 92 -8.53 -0.90 13.74
C GLY A 92 -9.73 -0.79 12.78
N ARG A 93 -10.24 0.42 12.51
CA ARG A 93 -11.40 0.69 11.66
C ARG A 93 -11.03 1.22 10.25
N GLY A 94 -9.76 1.13 9.85
CA GLY A 94 -9.29 1.54 8.53
C GLY A 94 -8.88 3.02 8.39
N TYR A 95 -9.22 3.90 9.33
CA TYR A 95 -8.93 5.34 9.24
C TYR A 95 -7.44 5.67 9.05
N SER A 96 -6.56 4.92 9.73
CA SER A 96 -5.10 5.15 9.60
C SER A 96 -4.61 4.84 8.20
N TRP A 97 -5.09 3.76 7.60
CA TRP A 97 -4.70 3.39 6.24
C TRP A 97 -5.26 4.39 5.23
N TYR A 98 -6.57 4.66 5.30
CA TYR A 98 -7.19 5.66 4.44
C TYR A 98 -6.49 7.03 4.50
N GLY A 99 -6.19 7.53 5.70
CA GLY A 99 -5.50 8.80 5.88
C GLY A 99 -4.11 8.81 5.27
N MET A 100 -3.38 7.68 5.39
CA MET A 100 -2.05 7.53 4.81
C MET A 100 -2.10 7.50 3.26
N GLU A 101 -2.95 6.66 2.67
CA GLU A 101 -3.12 6.61 1.20
C GLU A 101 -3.49 7.99 0.64
N ALA A 102 -4.52 8.61 1.18
CA ALA A 102 -5.04 9.86 0.67
C ALA A 102 -4.05 11.05 0.81
N ILE A 103 -3.22 11.09 1.86
CA ILE A 103 -2.21 12.15 2.00
C ILE A 103 -1.00 11.89 1.10
N LEU A 104 -0.62 10.63 0.86
CA LEU A 104 0.45 10.28 -0.07
C LEU A 104 0.04 10.54 -1.51
N GLU A 105 -1.21 10.27 -1.88
CA GLU A 105 -1.77 10.67 -3.18
C GLU A 105 -1.66 12.18 -3.38
N LYS A 106 -2.03 12.99 -2.37
CA LYS A 106 -1.84 14.46 -2.42
C LYS A 106 -0.38 14.86 -2.54
N ALA A 107 0.52 14.21 -1.80
CA ALA A 107 1.95 14.49 -1.87
C ALA A 107 2.50 14.31 -3.30
N PHE A 108 2.13 13.22 -3.96
CA PHE A 108 2.68 12.86 -5.26
C PHE A 108 1.96 13.52 -6.43
N ASN A 109 0.62 13.66 -6.36
CA ASN A 109 -0.18 14.17 -7.47
C ASN A 109 -0.43 15.67 -7.37
N ASP A 110 -0.79 16.20 -6.17
CA ASP A 110 -1.13 17.62 -6.01
C ASP A 110 0.12 18.49 -5.78
N LEU A 111 1.09 17.98 -4.97
CA LEU A 111 2.30 18.74 -4.59
C LEU A 111 3.54 18.37 -5.43
N ASP A 112 3.43 17.41 -6.34
CA ASP A 112 4.52 16.91 -7.21
C ASP A 112 5.79 16.55 -6.42
N LEU A 113 5.65 15.96 -5.22
CA LEU A 113 6.78 15.48 -4.44
C LEU A 113 7.33 14.18 -5.03
N ASN A 114 8.62 13.93 -4.84
CA ASN A 114 9.27 12.71 -5.29
C ASN A 114 9.35 11.64 -4.19
N SER A 115 9.31 12.05 -2.92
CA SER A 115 9.39 11.13 -1.79
C SER A 115 8.70 11.66 -0.54
N VAL A 116 8.21 10.73 0.27
CA VAL A 116 7.69 11.00 1.61
C VAL A 116 8.37 10.05 2.58
N TYR A 117 8.84 10.56 3.71
CA TYR A 117 9.55 9.79 4.72
C TYR A 117 8.92 9.98 6.11
N TRP A 118 9.16 9.05 7.01
CA TRP A 118 8.80 9.15 8.42
C TRP A 118 9.62 8.22 9.27
N CYS A 119 9.59 8.46 10.57
CA CYS A 119 10.20 7.56 11.55
C CYS A 119 9.22 7.17 12.64
N VAL A 120 9.52 6.06 13.30
CA VAL A 120 8.78 5.56 14.44
C VAL A 120 9.74 4.95 15.46
N SER A 121 9.47 5.18 16.74
CA SER A 121 10.24 4.52 17.81
C SER A 121 10.13 3.00 17.66
N ARG A 122 11.23 2.27 17.72
CA ARG A 122 11.24 0.80 17.70
C ARG A 122 10.46 0.18 18.86
N LYS A 123 10.13 0.97 19.89
CA LYS A 123 9.24 0.57 20.98
C LYS A 123 7.77 0.55 20.54
N ASN A 124 7.37 1.35 19.55
CA ASN A 124 5.99 1.42 19.05
C ASN A 124 5.66 0.22 18.14
N LYS A 125 5.52 -0.95 18.77
CA LYS A 125 5.24 -2.21 18.04
C LYS A 125 3.93 -2.20 17.25
N ARG A 126 2.96 -1.34 17.64
CA ARG A 126 1.69 -1.18 16.92
C ARG A 126 1.89 -0.48 15.59
N ALA A 127 2.58 0.67 15.59
CA ALA A 127 2.86 1.40 14.37
C ALA A 127 3.78 0.59 13.43
N ILE A 128 4.81 -0.08 13.96
CA ILE A 128 5.69 -0.94 13.17
C ILE A 128 4.87 -2.04 12.49
N ARG A 129 4.02 -2.77 13.24
CA ARG A 129 3.15 -3.80 12.65
C ARG A 129 2.18 -3.24 11.61
N PHE A 130 1.70 -2.01 11.80
CA PHE A 130 0.86 -1.35 10.81
C PHE A 130 1.63 -1.11 9.51
N TYR A 131 2.84 -0.53 9.58
CA TYR A 131 3.64 -0.28 8.38
C TYR A 131 4.13 -1.58 7.72
N ASP A 132 4.58 -2.55 8.50
CA ASP A 132 5.01 -3.86 7.97
C ASP A 132 3.84 -4.61 7.30
N LYS A 133 2.61 -4.54 7.86
CA LYS A 133 1.40 -5.12 7.24
C LYS A 133 1.08 -4.50 5.88
N HIS A 134 1.39 -3.22 5.70
CA HIS A 134 1.20 -2.49 4.45
C HIS A 134 2.48 -2.42 3.59
N ASN A 135 3.44 -3.33 3.86
CA ASN A 135 4.67 -3.57 3.10
C ASN A 135 5.61 -2.35 2.97
N PHE A 136 5.53 -1.43 3.89
CA PHE A 136 6.58 -0.43 4.01
C PHE A 136 7.83 -1.07 4.59
N HIS A 137 8.94 -0.93 3.87
CA HIS A 137 10.24 -1.44 4.29
C HIS A 137 11.05 -0.38 5.01
N GLU A 138 11.97 -0.81 5.86
CA GLU A 138 12.90 0.09 6.53
C GLU A 138 13.76 0.80 5.49
N ALA A 139 13.73 2.13 5.49
CA ALA A 139 14.53 2.96 4.61
C ALA A 139 15.98 2.99 5.10
N ILE A 140 16.91 2.68 4.20
CA ILE A 140 18.35 2.64 4.49
C ILE A 140 19.00 3.99 4.15
N ASP A 141 18.48 4.69 3.12
CA ASP A 141 19.07 5.92 2.57
C ASP A 141 18.27 7.17 2.96
N ILE A 142 18.24 7.46 4.26
CA ILE A 142 17.69 8.74 4.75
C ILE A 142 18.79 9.79 4.76
N SER A 143 18.53 10.95 4.15
CA SER A 143 19.53 12.03 4.06
C SER A 143 19.95 12.53 5.44
N THR A 144 21.22 12.91 5.56
CA THR A 144 21.81 13.41 6.81
C THR A 144 21.06 14.61 7.38
N ASP A 145 20.51 15.48 6.53
CA ASP A 145 19.73 16.64 6.97
C ASP A 145 18.45 16.23 7.71
N ILE A 146 17.82 15.15 7.27
CA ILE A 146 16.62 14.59 7.91
C ILE A 146 16.99 13.93 9.22
N LEU A 147 18.05 13.10 9.24
CA LEU A 147 18.54 12.42 10.44
C LEU A 147 18.94 13.43 11.53
N ASN A 148 19.56 14.55 11.17
CA ASN A 148 19.99 15.59 12.10
C ASN A 148 18.83 16.25 12.86
N ARG A 149 17.60 16.25 12.30
CA ARG A 149 16.42 16.77 13.02
C ARG A 149 16.03 15.90 14.21
N TYR A 150 16.50 14.66 14.23
CA TYR A 150 16.21 13.65 15.25
C TYR A 150 17.48 13.22 16.02
N SER A 151 18.54 14.02 16.01
CA SER A 151 19.85 13.69 16.57
C SER A 151 19.85 13.42 18.08
N GLY A 152 18.80 13.79 18.79
CA GLY A 152 18.59 13.49 20.22
C GLY A 152 17.79 12.21 20.48
N GLU A 153 17.30 11.56 19.43
CA GLU A 153 16.42 10.39 19.53
C GLU A 153 17.17 9.11 19.22
N ILE A 154 17.06 8.17 20.13
CA ILE A 154 17.72 6.87 20.02
C ILE A 154 16.67 5.84 19.61
N ASP A 155 17.06 4.92 18.70
CA ASP A 155 16.27 3.73 18.35
C ASP A 155 15.00 4.03 17.53
N LEU A 156 15.18 4.75 16.41
CA LEU A 156 14.14 5.00 15.41
C LEU A 156 14.23 3.97 14.26
N LYS A 157 13.06 3.54 13.77
CA LYS A 157 12.92 2.85 12.49
C LYS A 157 12.39 3.85 11.47
N TRP A 158 13.11 3.98 10.37
CA TRP A 158 12.78 4.89 9.28
C TRP A 158 12.05 4.18 8.16
N TYR A 159 11.18 4.91 7.51
CA TYR A 159 10.45 4.47 6.33
C TYR A 159 10.47 5.57 5.29
N SER A 160 10.37 5.19 4.03
CA SER A 160 10.16 6.12 2.92
C SER A 160 9.32 5.47 1.84
N VAL A 161 8.67 6.31 1.04
CA VAL A 161 7.94 5.92 -0.16
C VAL A 161 8.26 6.92 -1.26
N LEU A 162 8.44 6.43 -2.48
CA LEU A 162 8.76 7.25 -3.64
C LEU A 162 7.50 7.47 -4.51
N LYS A 163 7.51 8.56 -5.25
CA LYS A 163 6.51 8.78 -6.30
C LYS A 163 6.61 7.65 -7.33
N GLY A 164 5.49 6.98 -7.57
CA GLY A 164 5.42 5.81 -8.44
C GLY A 164 5.49 4.48 -7.71
N ASP A 165 5.83 4.47 -6.40
CA ASP A 165 5.60 3.27 -5.59
C ASP A 165 4.10 3.05 -5.46
N ASN A 166 3.64 1.87 -5.80
CA ASN A 166 2.25 1.52 -5.55
C ASN A 166 2.13 1.05 -4.10
N LEU A 167 1.46 1.85 -3.28
CA LEU A 167 1.32 1.62 -1.83
C LEU A 167 0.62 0.30 -1.48
N ASN A 168 -0.12 -0.21 -2.42
CA ASN A 168 -0.86 -1.46 -2.29
C ASN A 168 -0.09 -2.67 -2.83
N ASP A 169 1.04 -2.43 -3.50
CA ASP A 169 1.89 -3.51 -3.97
C ASP A 169 2.58 -4.18 -2.78
N ARG A 170 2.56 -5.50 -2.79
CA ARG A 170 3.29 -6.30 -1.82
C ARG A 170 4.06 -7.41 -2.53
N GLU A 171 5.16 -7.81 -1.95
CA GLU A 171 5.82 -9.04 -2.38
C GLU A 171 5.18 -10.24 -1.70
N SER A 172 4.93 -11.27 -2.47
CA SER A 172 4.59 -12.60 -1.95
C SER A 172 5.82 -13.22 -1.28
N VAL A 173 5.60 -14.21 -0.40
CA VAL A 173 6.68 -14.96 0.23
C VAL A 173 7.60 -15.61 -0.80
N ALA A 174 7.08 -16.01 -1.95
CA ALA A 174 7.84 -16.49 -3.09
C ALA A 174 8.49 -15.36 -3.91
N GLY A 175 8.31 -14.09 -3.54
CA GLY A 175 8.91 -12.92 -4.17
C GLY A 175 8.26 -12.53 -5.51
N CYS A 176 6.97 -12.82 -5.70
CA CYS A 176 6.15 -12.26 -6.76
C CYS A 176 5.51 -10.97 -6.25
N LYS A 177 5.26 -10.00 -7.13
CA LYS A 177 4.57 -8.77 -6.76
C LYS A 177 3.06 -8.98 -6.79
N ILE A 178 2.38 -8.60 -5.72
CA ILE A 178 0.93 -8.46 -5.68
C ILE A 178 0.63 -6.98 -5.84
N ILE A 179 -0.13 -6.63 -6.86
CA ILE A 179 -0.42 -5.23 -7.22
C ILE A 179 -1.92 -4.93 -7.10
N HIS A 180 -2.24 -3.66 -6.90
CA HIS A 180 -3.58 -3.14 -7.07
C HIS A 180 -3.80 -2.62 -8.48
N ILE A 181 -4.77 -3.18 -9.17
CA ILE A 181 -5.27 -2.71 -10.46
C ILE A 181 -6.13 -1.47 -10.19
N LYS A 182 -5.81 -0.36 -10.85
CA LYS A 182 -6.55 0.89 -10.67
C LYS A 182 -8.02 0.70 -10.99
N THR A 183 -8.88 1.01 -10.00
CA THR A 183 -10.33 0.86 -10.11
C THR A 183 -11.01 2.19 -9.83
N ILE A 184 -11.90 2.60 -10.73
CA ILE A 184 -12.68 3.83 -10.63
C ILE A 184 -14.14 3.45 -10.44
N PRO A 185 -14.73 3.66 -9.25
CA PRO A 185 -16.14 3.44 -9.03
C PRO A 185 -16.97 4.49 -9.77
N THR A 186 -18.07 4.06 -10.39
CA THR A 186 -19.04 4.94 -11.03
C THR A 186 -20.39 4.76 -10.34
N VAL A 187 -20.93 5.85 -9.81
CA VAL A 187 -22.22 5.82 -9.10
C VAL A 187 -23.30 5.22 -9.99
N ASP A 188 -24.00 4.21 -9.48
CA ASP A 188 -25.08 3.48 -10.15
C ASP A 188 -24.69 2.78 -11.48
N ALA A 189 -23.39 2.70 -11.83
CA ALA A 189 -22.92 2.12 -13.08
C ALA A 189 -21.75 1.13 -12.91
N GLY A 190 -21.44 0.74 -11.68
CA GLY A 190 -20.37 -0.24 -11.37
C GLY A 190 -18.97 0.37 -11.31
N GLU A 191 -17.96 -0.42 -11.66
CA GLU A 191 -16.55 -0.06 -11.52
C GLU A 191 -15.78 -0.28 -12.81
N LEU A 192 -14.87 0.65 -13.13
CA LEU A 192 -13.94 0.51 -14.24
C LEU A 192 -12.56 0.18 -13.68
N SER A 193 -12.04 -1.00 -13.99
CA SER A 193 -10.65 -1.38 -13.65
C SER A 193 -9.80 -1.40 -14.92
N PHE A 194 -8.60 -0.83 -14.85
CA PHE A 194 -7.66 -0.79 -15.97
C PHE A 194 -6.22 -0.80 -15.50
N PHE A 195 -5.32 -1.13 -16.41
CA PHE A 195 -3.87 -1.05 -16.23
C PHE A 195 -3.18 -0.73 -17.56
N GLU A 196 -1.98 -0.14 -17.47
CA GLU A 196 -1.18 0.27 -18.61
C GLU A 196 0.20 -0.38 -18.55
N GLY A 197 0.57 -1.10 -19.60
CA GLY A 197 1.89 -1.72 -19.70
C GLY A 197 2.99 -0.67 -19.74
N ASN A 198 4.16 -0.98 -19.16
CA ASN A 198 5.31 -0.08 -18.94
C ASN A 198 5.02 1.10 -18.00
N HIS A 199 3.80 1.22 -17.47
CA HIS A 199 3.41 2.23 -16.49
C HIS A 199 3.07 1.58 -15.14
N ASP A 200 2.06 0.71 -15.12
CA ASP A 200 1.62 0.05 -13.89
C ASP A 200 2.42 -1.22 -13.58
N PHE A 201 3.12 -1.76 -14.56
CA PHE A 201 4.04 -2.90 -14.39
C PHE A 201 5.15 -2.90 -15.45
N PRO A 202 6.32 -3.53 -15.19
CA PRO A 202 7.55 -3.25 -15.90
C PRO A 202 7.71 -4.03 -17.22
N TYR A 203 6.68 -4.13 -18.07
CA TYR A 203 6.74 -4.71 -19.40
C TYR A 203 5.58 -4.30 -20.32
N GLU A 204 5.79 -4.38 -21.62
CA GLU A 204 4.77 -4.23 -22.64
C GLU A 204 3.87 -5.47 -22.70
N VAL A 205 2.55 -5.28 -22.79
CA VAL A 205 1.60 -6.36 -22.98
C VAL A 205 1.54 -6.73 -24.47
N ARG A 206 2.13 -7.88 -24.83
CA ARG A 206 2.07 -8.41 -26.20
C ARG A 206 0.95 -9.39 -26.43
N ARG A 207 0.43 -10.00 -25.36
CA ARG A 207 -0.65 -10.96 -25.42
C ARG A 207 -1.52 -10.86 -24.18
N MET A 208 -2.84 -10.85 -24.37
CA MET A 208 -3.81 -11.07 -23.32
C MET A 208 -4.60 -12.33 -23.60
N TYR A 209 -4.88 -13.13 -22.58
CA TYR A 209 -5.74 -14.29 -22.66
C TYR A 209 -6.48 -14.51 -21.36
N TYR A 210 -7.56 -15.29 -21.41
CA TYR A 210 -8.33 -15.67 -20.23
C TYR A 210 -8.66 -17.17 -20.24
N ILE A 211 -8.90 -17.69 -19.03
CA ILE A 211 -9.32 -19.06 -18.79
C ILE A 211 -10.66 -19.00 -18.07
N SER A 212 -11.67 -19.60 -18.69
CA SER A 212 -13.05 -19.60 -18.18
C SER A 212 -13.68 -21.00 -18.29
N LYS A 213 -14.87 -21.19 -17.71
CA LYS A 213 -15.63 -22.43 -17.74
C LYS A 213 -14.88 -23.62 -17.13
N VAL A 214 -13.95 -23.36 -16.22
CA VAL A 214 -13.28 -24.41 -15.44
C VAL A 214 -14.20 -24.78 -14.28
N PRO A 215 -14.50 -26.08 -14.07
CA PRO A 215 -15.29 -26.50 -12.92
C PRO A 215 -14.62 -26.16 -11.59
N GLU A 216 -15.42 -25.93 -10.56
CA GLU A 216 -14.95 -25.79 -9.19
C GLU A 216 -14.15 -27.01 -8.74
N GLY A 217 -13.08 -26.80 -7.97
CA GLY A 217 -12.17 -27.84 -7.49
C GLY A 217 -11.12 -28.31 -8.51
N VAL A 218 -11.20 -27.87 -9.76
CA VAL A 218 -10.22 -28.26 -10.78
C VAL A 218 -8.96 -27.44 -10.67
N ARG A 219 -7.82 -28.12 -10.71
CA ARG A 219 -6.46 -27.53 -10.77
C ARG A 219 -5.96 -27.47 -12.21
N ARG A 220 -5.28 -26.39 -12.53
CA ARG A 220 -4.58 -26.17 -13.82
C ARG A 220 -3.20 -25.56 -13.58
N GLY A 221 -2.47 -25.35 -14.65
CA GLY A 221 -1.12 -24.80 -14.61
C GLY A 221 -0.09 -25.92 -14.65
N PHE A 222 0.51 -26.26 -13.54
CA PHE A 222 1.58 -27.26 -13.41
C PHE A 222 2.73 -27.00 -14.37
N HIS A 223 3.23 -25.75 -14.37
CA HIS A 223 4.35 -25.35 -15.20
C HIS A 223 5.05 -24.11 -14.67
N ALA A 224 6.24 -23.87 -15.16
CA ALA A 224 6.94 -22.59 -15.06
C ALA A 224 7.23 -22.02 -16.46
N HIS A 225 7.59 -20.75 -16.52
CA HIS A 225 8.10 -20.10 -17.71
C HIS A 225 9.55 -19.68 -17.50
N LYS A 226 10.35 -19.73 -18.57
CA LYS A 226 11.76 -19.33 -18.51
C LYS A 226 11.95 -17.82 -18.55
N LYS A 227 11.18 -17.11 -19.40
CA LYS A 227 11.34 -15.69 -19.70
C LYS A 227 10.04 -14.90 -19.63
N LEU A 228 8.89 -15.56 -19.82
CA LEU A 228 7.60 -14.90 -19.88
C LEU A 228 7.28 -14.21 -18.54
N LYS A 229 6.97 -12.92 -18.60
CA LYS A 229 6.39 -12.16 -17.50
C LYS A 229 4.88 -12.11 -17.65
N GLN A 230 4.16 -12.20 -16.55
CA GLN A 230 2.70 -12.28 -16.56
C GLN A 230 2.11 -11.48 -15.40
N LEU A 231 1.01 -10.75 -15.68
CA LEU A 231 0.08 -10.27 -14.68
C LEU A 231 -1.14 -11.18 -14.69
N LEU A 232 -1.44 -11.82 -13.57
CA LEU A 232 -2.61 -12.67 -13.35
C LEU A 232 -3.61 -11.91 -12.49
N PHE A 233 -4.89 -11.89 -12.89
CA PHE A 233 -5.97 -11.31 -12.10
C PHE A 233 -7.29 -12.03 -12.35
N CYS A 234 -8.22 -11.95 -11.39
CA CYS A 234 -9.52 -12.63 -11.45
C CYS A 234 -10.65 -11.58 -11.47
N PRO A 235 -11.12 -11.15 -12.64
CA PRO A 235 -12.18 -10.14 -12.73
C PRO A 235 -13.53 -10.63 -12.24
N TYR A 236 -13.74 -11.95 -12.13
CA TYR A 236 -14.94 -12.54 -11.59
C TYR A 236 -14.67 -13.89 -10.96
N GLY A 237 -15.17 -14.10 -9.74
CA GLY A 237 -15.09 -15.37 -9.03
C GLY A 237 -13.94 -15.44 -8.04
N ARG A 238 -13.45 -16.68 -7.77
CA ARG A 238 -12.41 -16.95 -6.79
C ARG A 238 -11.47 -18.02 -7.31
N ILE A 239 -10.18 -17.69 -7.37
CA ILE A 239 -9.13 -18.60 -7.86
C ILE A 239 -7.95 -18.53 -6.91
N GLN A 240 -7.48 -19.66 -6.42
CA GLN A 240 -6.25 -19.76 -5.65
C GLN A 240 -5.08 -19.95 -6.61
N ILE A 241 -4.11 -19.05 -6.52
CA ILE A 241 -2.84 -19.14 -7.24
C ILE A 241 -1.81 -19.71 -6.28
N ILE A 242 -1.19 -20.79 -6.66
CA ILE A 242 -0.13 -21.48 -5.91
C ILE A 242 1.18 -21.18 -6.61
N LEU A 243 2.10 -20.56 -5.90
CA LEU A 243 3.42 -20.15 -6.36
C LEU A 243 4.50 -20.94 -5.62
N ASP A 244 5.51 -21.42 -6.34
CA ASP A 244 6.61 -22.18 -5.75
C ASP A 244 7.92 -21.77 -6.44
N ASP A 245 8.87 -21.23 -5.66
CA ASP A 245 10.19 -20.80 -6.13
C ASP A 245 11.27 -21.90 -6.00
N GLY A 246 10.85 -23.12 -5.65
CA GLY A 246 11.73 -24.26 -5.40
C GLY A 246 12.21 -24.36 -3.96
N THR A 247 11.99 -23.34 -3.13
CA THR A 247 12.35 -23.31 -1.70
C THR A 247 11.15 -22.95 -0.83
N ARG A 248 10.26 -22.11 -1.33
CA ARG A 248 9.07 -21.59 -0.64
C ARG A 248 7.85 -21.77 -1.51
N ARG A 249 6.76 -22.19 -0.90
CA ARG A 249 5.46 -22.33 -1.55
C ARG A 249 4.46 -21.42 -0.86
N GLU A 250 3.68 -20.70 -1.66
CA GLU A 250 2.66 -19.77 -1.18
C GLU A 250 1.36 -19.97 -1.96
N GLU A 251 0.25 -19.75 -1.27
CA GLU A 251 -1.09 -19.80 -1.83
C GLU A 251 -1.75 -18.42 -1.69
N ILE A 252 -2.13 -17.82 -2.81
CA ILE A 252 -2.73 -16.48 -2.87
C ILE A 252 -4.11 -16.62 -3.50
N GLU A 253 -5.13 -16.15 -2.81
CA GLU A 253 -6.50 -16.13 -3.35
C GLU A 253 -6.75 -14.82 -4.11
N LEU A 254 -7.11 -14.94 -5.39
CA LEU A 254 -7.64 -13.87 -6.22
C LEU A 254 -9.18 -13.91 -6.14
N ASN A 255 -9.74 -13.06 -5.30
CA ASN A 255 -11.19 -12.92 -5.08
C ASN A 255 -11.66 -11.46 -5.15
N ASP A 256 -10.74 -10.57 -5.48
CA ASP A 256 -10.95 -9.15 -5.68
C ASP A 256 -10.45 -8.77 -7.08
N PRO A 257 -11.32 -8.21 -7.96
CA PRO A 257 -10.94 -7.84 -9.32
C PRO A 257 -9.86 -6.76 -9.40
N SER A 258 -9.67 -6.00 -8.33
CA SER A 258 -8.61 -4.99 -8.22
C SER A 258 -7.25 -5.55 -7.82
N ILE A 259 -7.14 -6.85 -7.52
CA ILE A 259 -5.88 -7.49 -7.13
C ILE A 259 -5.30 -8.28 -8.29
N GLY A 260 -4.01 -8.05 -8.57
CA GLY A 260 -3.24 -8.80 -9.55
C GLY A 260 -1.91 -9.34 -9.00
N ILE A 261 -1.41 -10.42 -9.61
CA ILE A 261 -0.11 -11.02 -9.27
C ILE A 261 0.80 -10.91 -10.49
N ILE A 262 1.94 -10.22 -10.34
CA ILE A 262 3.00 -10.19 -11.34
C ILE A 262 3.98 -11.31 -11.06
N ILE A 263 4.20 -12.16 -12.06
CA ILE A 263 5.24 -13.19 -12.09
C ILE A 263 6.24 -12.80 -13.17
N ASP A 264 7.40 -12.31 -12.79
CA ASP A 264 8.43 -11.78 -13.69
C ASP A 264 9.75 -12.59 -13.68
N LYS A 265 9.74 -13.73 -12.99
CA LYS A 265 10.84 -14.67 -12.86
C LYS A 265 10.37 -16.11 -13.03
N PRO A 266 11.29 -17.07 -13.27
CA PRO A 266 10.93 -18.48 -13.28
C PRO A 266 10.27 -18.87 -11.96
N MET A 267 9.00 -19.32 -12.06
CA MET A 267 8.16 -19.64 -10.93
C MET A 267 7.24 -20.79 -11.32
N TRP A 268 7.25 -21.88 -10.56
CA TRP A 268 6.25 -22.92 -10.73
C TRP A 268 4.90 -22.43 -10.23
N ARG A 269 3.86 -22.66 -11.01
CA ARG A 269 2.52 -22.19 -10.67
C ARG A 269 1.45 -23.23 -10.95
N GLU A 270 0.51 -23.26 -10.03
CA GLU A 270 -0.75 -23.99 -10.15
C GLU A 270 -1.89 -23.03 -9.88
N MET A 271 -3.04 -23.27 -10.44
CA MET A 271 -4.26 -22.50 -10.21
C MET A 271 -5.40 -23.45 -9.84
N LEU A 272 -6.07 -23.18 -8.73
CA LEU A 272 -7.24 -23.93 -8.25
C LEU A 272 -8.50 -23.06 -8.33
N TRP A 273 -9.48 -23.49 -9.08
CA TRP A 273 -10.78 -22.80 -9.15
C TRP A 273 -11.60 -23.08 -7.89
N LEU A 274 -11.79 -22.06 -7.06
CA LEU A 274 -12.53 -22.14 -5.79
C LEU A 274 -14.01 -21.84 -5.93
N GLN A 275 -14.43 -21.31 -7.08
CA GLN A 275 -15.81 -20.95 -7.38
C GLN A 275 -16.11 -21.26 -8.84
N LYS A 276 -17.33 -21.74 -9.10
CA LYS A 276 -17.85 -21.93 -10.44
C LYS A 276 -17.87 -20.62 -11.23
N ASP A 277 -17.68 -20.73 -12.55
CA ASP A 277 -17.68 -19.62 -13.51
C ASP A 277 -16.61 -18.54 -13.28
N SER A 278 -15.64 -18.77 -12.40
CA SER A 278 -14.50 -17.86 -12.23
C SER A 278 -13.69 -17.71 -13.51
N VAL A 279 -13.21 -16.50 -13.75
CA VAL A 279 -12.42 -16.14 -14.92
C VAL A 279 -11.03 -15.69 -14.49
N LEU A 280 -9.99 -16.39 -14.96
CA LEU A 280 -8.60 -15.94 -14.81
C LEU A 280 -8.19 -15.20 -16.07
N CYS A 281 -7.80 -13.94 -15.94
CA CYS A 281 -7.17 -13.14 -16.99
C CYS A 281 -5.67 -13.07 -16.82
N VAL A 282 -4.94 -13.07 -17.93
CA VAL A 282 -3.48 -12.99 -17.94
C VAL A 282 -3.00 -12.03 -19.02
N ALA A 283 -2.30 -10.97 -18.60
CA ALA A 283 -1.55 -10.10 -19.48
C ALA A 283 -0.07 -10.56 -19.52
N ALA A 284 0.46 -10.77 -20.71
CA ALA A 284 1.74 -11.44 -20.94
C ALA A 284 2.71 -10.61 -21.77
N SER A 285 4.00 -10.61 -21.40
CA SER A 285 5.05 -9.83 -22.03
C SER A 285 5.49 -10.36 -23.41
N GLU A 286 5.16 -11.62 -23.74
CA GLU A 286 5.62 -12.27 -24.97
C GLU A 286 4.46 -12.95 -25.70
N TYR A 287 4.66 -13.14 -27.02
CA TYR A 287 3.82 -14.05 -27.80
C TYR A 287 3.97 -15.48 -27.31
N TYR A 288 3.02 -16.33 -27.68
CA TYR A 288 3.08 -17.74 -27.29
C TYR A 288 4.32 -18.44 -27.89
N GLN A 289 5.10 -19.04 -27.00
CA GLN A 289 6.28 -19.85 -27.35
C GLN A 289 6.23 -21.13 -26.53
N SER A 290 6.13 -22.29 -27.21
CA SER A 290 6.06 -23.59 -26.55
C SER A 290 7.33 -23.92 -25.76
N ASP A 291 8.46 -23.47 -26.24
CA ASP A 291 9.80 -23.76 -25.69
C ASP A 291 10.14 -22.96 -24.43
N ASP A 292 9.31 -21.95 -24.12
CA ASP A 292 9.40 -21.18 -22.89
C ASP A 292 8.84 -21.93 -21.66
N TYR A 293 8.04 -22.98 -21.88
CA TYR A 293 7.42 -23.75 -20.82
C TYR A 293 8.36 -24.80 -20.23
N ILE A 294 8.36 -24.89 -18.90
CA ILE A 294 8.91 -26.00 -18.13
C ILE A 294 7.71 -26.74 -17.50
N ARG A 295 7.45 -27.98 -17.94
CA ARG A 295 6.27 -28.76 -17.55
C ARG A 295 6.57 -29.90 -16.59
N ASP A 296 7.81 -30.13 -16.27
CA ASP A 296 8.29 -31.09 -15.29
C ASP A 296 8.89 -30.34 -14.10
N TYR A 297 8.44 -30.67 -12.90
CA TYR A 297 8.85 -29.97 -11.68
C TYR A 297 10.34 -30.18 -11.36
N ASN A 298 10.89 -31.37 -11.64
CA ASN A 298 12.33 -31.61 -11.42
C ASN A 298 13.18 -30.80 -12.40
N GLN A 299 12.76 -30.68 -13.67
CA GLN A 299 13.42 -29.80 -14.64
C GLN A 299 13.33 -28.33 -14.20
N PHE A 300 12.20 -27.91 -13.59
CA PHE A 300 12.10 -26.58 -13.00
C PHE A 300 13.12 -26.37 -11.88
N LEU A 301 13.23 -27.31 -10.94
CA LEU A 301 14.22 -27.25 -9.85
C LEU A 301 15.67 -27.24 -10.35
N GLU A 302 15.96 -27.92 -11.46
CA GLU A 302 17.28 -27.86 -12.11
C GLU A 302 17.52 -26.51 -12.78
N TYR A 303 16.49 -25.92 -13.39
CA TYR A 303 16.60 -24.65 -14.11
C TYR A 303 16.86 -23.44 -13.20
N ILE A 304 16.37 -23.47 -11.95
CA ILE A 304 16.49 -22.36 -11.00
C ILE A 304 17.70 -22.45 -10.07
N LYS A 305 18.50 -23.54 -10.15
CA LYS A 305 19.80 -23.70 -9.43
C LYS A 305 20.87 -22.82 -10.04
#